data_9b0e219af9ce5a9549047b9d3b760d77
#
_entry.id   9b0e219af9ce5a9549047b9d3b760d77
#
_cell.length_a   1.000
_cell.length_b   1.000
_cell.length_c   1.000
_cell.angle_alpha   90.00
_cell.angle_beta   90.00
_cell.angle_gamma   90.00
#
_symmetry.space_group_name_H-M   'P 1'
#
loop_
_entity.id
_entity.type
_entity.pdbx_description
1 polymer ?
#
loop_
_entity_poly.entity_id
_entity_poly.type
_entity_poly.pdbx_seq_one_letter_code
_entity_poly.pdbx_strand_id
1 'polypeptide(L)'
;MLTSKYWEDRYRAEEKARELADKRVAFQLYGVYQQHANNIQKEIDSFWQSYADKEGITKLEAKQRADKLDMVNVEFKARQLVERARRLRERGEQVTSKDFTKAENDLMRLYNLKMKTSRLEVLQANIKLHQYDLALSEFEIIDKHLIESIRRENLFSAGVLNMTLGSFESSKISADSIVYANFNNATWSSRVWERQNELRNIVKKGVADTVLRGKGTNVLINSLKKEFDVSYGYARRLAVTESARVYSEAQKSNYETNEVEEYEVMTELKACPICQPFDGKIFKTDEMVPALNAPPFHPNCRCTTIPHFRKGSNLLSRDETVTPRRIDLSAI
;
A
#
# COMPACT_ATOMS: atom_id res chain seq x y z
N MET A 1 -25.88 13.25 35.29
CA MET A 1 -26.05 13.41 33.81
C MET A 1 -24.67 13.41 33.18
N LEU A 2 -24.35 12.38 32.39
CA LEU A 2 -23.12 12.38 31.58
C LEU A 2 -23.28 13.50 30.53
N THR A 3 -22.43 14.52 30.62
CA THR A 3 -22.49 15.70 29.75
C THR A 3 -21.84 15.40 28.39
N SER A 4 -22.18 16.11 27.34
CA SER A 4 -21.49 16.09 26.04
C SER A 4 -19.96 16.13 26.21
N LYS A 5 -19.48 16.91 27.17
CA LYS A 5 -18.07 17.03 27.52
C LYS A 5 -17.45 15.71 28.01
N TYR A 6 -18.19 14.86 28.77
CA TYR A 6 -17.70 13.55 29.20
C TYR A 6 -17.39 12.65 28.01
N TRP A 7 -18.28 12.60 27.03
CA TRP A 7 -18.08 11.82 25.80
C TRP A 7 -16.94 12.38 24.98
N GLU A 8 -16.90 13.70 24.81
CA GLU A 8 -15.84 14.39 24.07
C GLU A 8 -14.45 14.05 24.65
N ASP A 9 -14.25 14.19 25.95
CA ASP A 9 -12.96 13.94 26.62
C ASP A 9 -12.49 12.49 26.42
N ARG A 10 -13.39 11.52 26.48
CA ARG A 10 -13.06 10.10 26.26
C ARG A 10 -12.71 9.79 24.82
N TYR A 11 -13.51 10.30 23.88
CA TYR A 11 -13.26 10.09 22.46
C TYR A 11 -11.98 10.81 22.01
N ARG A 12 -11.65 11.98 22.57
CA ARG A 12 -10.36 12.66 22.31
C ARG A 12 -9.16 11.85 22.83
N ALA A 13 -9.31 11.14 23.93
CA ALA A 13 -8.25 10.23 24.42
C ALA A 13 -8.08 9.02 23.47
N GLU A 14 -9.19 8.43 23.02
CA GLU A 14 -9.18 7.31 22.07
C GLU A 14 -8.66 7.74 20.69
N GLU A 15 -8.97 8.94 20.20
CA GLU A 15 -8.43 9.51 18.96
C GLU A 15 -6.89 9.47 18.93
N LYS A 16 -6.24 9.83 20.05
CA LYS A 16 -4.77 9.73 20.16
C LYS A 16 -4.27 8.30 20.05
N ALA A 17 -4.98 7.35 20.64
CA ALA A 17 -4.62 5.94 20.58
C ALA A 17 -4.78 5.37 19.15
N ARG A 18 -5.84 5.76 18.44
CA ARG A 18 -6.05 5.46 17.01
C ARG A 18 -4.94 6.05 16.13
N GLU A 19 -4.56 7.31 16.38
CA GLU A 19 -3.45 7.96 15.67
C GLU A 19 -2.12 7.20 15.87
N LEU A 20 -1.84 6.68 17.06
CA LEU A 20 -0.67 5.85 17.31
C LEU A 20 -0.74 4.51 16.55
N ALA A 21 -1.90 3.88 16.47
CA ALA A 21 -2.10 2.68 15.67
C ALA A 21 -1.87 2.94 14.18
N ASP A 22 -2.40 4.05 13.64
CA ASP A 22 -2.14 4.50 12.26
C ASP A 22 -0.66 4.76 11.99
N LYS A 23 0.06 5.33 12.95
CA LYS A 23 1.52 5.54 12.83
C LYS A 23 2.29 4.22 12.82
N ARG A 24 1.86 3.23 13.62
CA ARG A 24 2.48 1.89 13.62
C ARG A 24 2.29 1.18 12.28
N VAL A 25 1.06 1.13 11.75
CA VAL A 25 0.80 0.52 10.44
C VAL A 25 1.56 1.24 9.33
N ALA A 26 1.63 2.57 9.37
CA ALA A 26 2.41 3.34 8.41
C ALA A 26 3.90 3.00 8.46
N PHE A 27 4.47 2.80 9.64
CA PHE A 27 5.86 2.39 9.83
C PHE A 27 6.12 0.97 9.32
N GLN A 28 5.21 0.02 9.59
CA GLN A 28 5.30 -1.36 9.08
C GLN A 28 5.26 -1.38 7.55
N LEU A 29 4.31 -0.68 6.94
CA LEU A 29 4.21 -0.54 5.48
C LEU A 29 5.47 0.08 4.89
N TYR A 30 6.01 1.14 5.50
CA TYR A 30 7.26 1.76 5.05
C TYR A 30 8.41 0.75 5.03
N GLY A 31 8.57 -0.01 6.12
CA GLY A 31 9.61 -1.04 6.24
C GLY A 31 9.54 -2.08 5.12
N VAL A 32 8.35 -2.61 4.84
CA VAL A 32 8.12 -3.60 3.78
C VAL A 32 8.42 -3.01 2.40
N TYR A 33 7.94 -1.81 2.11
CA TYR A 33 8.20 -1.14 0.82
C TYR A 33 9.70 -0.89 0.61
N GLN A 34 10.41 -0.41 1.62
CA GLN A 34 11.87 -0.20 1.54
C GLN A 34 12.65 -1.51 1.38
N GLN A 35 12.25 -2.55 2.09
CA GLN A 35 12.88 -3.88 1.96
C GLN A 35 12.75 -4.42 0.53
N HIS A 36 11.55 -4.39 -0.05
CA HIS A 36 11.34 -4.91 -1.40
C HIS A 36 11.99 -4.03 -2.48
N ALA A 37 12.00 -2.70 -2.32
CA ALA A 37 12.75 -1.81 -3.19
C ALA A 37 14.25 -2.15 -3.19
N ASN A 38 14.83 -2.38 -2.01
CA ASN A 38 16.23 -2.77 -1.87
C ASN A 38 16.51 -4.16 -2.46
N ASN A 39 15.60 -5.12 -2.33
CA ASN A 39 15.74 -6.45 -2.90
C ASN A 39 15.73 -6.40 -4.43
N ILE A 40 14.80 -5.67 -5.03
CA ILE A 40 14.75 -5.44 -6.48
C ILE A 40 16.04 -4.75 -6.98
N GLN A 41 16.54 -3.77 -6.22
CA GLN A 41 17.81 -3.12 -6.52
C GLN A 41 18.97 -4.13 -6.55
N LYS A 42 19.06 -5.03 -5.55
CA LYS A 42 20.09 -6.09 -5.51
C LYS A 42 19.99 -7.02 -6.71
N GLU A 43 18.80 -7.42 -7.14
CA GLU A 43 18.59 -8.23 -8.34
C GLU A 43 19.14 -7.56 -9.59
N ILE A 44 18.83 -6.26 -9.76
CA ILE A 44 19.34 -5.47 -10.88
C ILE A 44 20.87 -5.34 -10.83
N ASP A 45 21.43 -5.12 -9.64
CA ASP A 45 22.87 -5.02 -9.44
C ASP A 45 23.60 -6.35 -9.69
N SER A 46 23.03 -7.48 -9.29
CA SER A 46 23.54 -8.82 -9.55
C SER A 46 23.52 -9.16 -11.06
N PHE A 47 22.47 -8.72 -11.76
CA PHE A 47 22.39 -8.85 -13.21
C PHE A 47 23.58 -8.14 -13.89
N TRP A 48 23.87 -6.89 -13.53
CA TRP A 48 24.97 -6.12 -14.09
C TRP A 48 26.35 -6.68 -13.69
N GLN A 49 26.50 -7.21 -12.47
CA GLN A 49 27.73 -7.87 -12.06
C GLN A 49 28.01 -9.11 -12.91
N SER A 50 27.01 -9.99 -13.05
CA SER A 50 27.13 -11.21 -13.87
C SER A 50 27.43 -10.91 -15.34
N TYR A 51 26.99 -9.76 -15.85
CA TYR A 51 27.36 -9.29 -17.20
C TYR A 51 28.81 -8.83 -17.25
N ALA A 52 29.23 -8.01 -16.29
CA ALA A 52 30.59 -7.49 -16.19
C ALA A 52 31.64 -8.61 -16.11
N ASP A 53 31.40 -9.61 -15.26
CA ASP A 53 32.28 -10.76 -15.07
C ASP A 53 32.48 -11.57 -16.34
N LYS A 54 31.42 -11.73 -17.14
CA LYS A 54 31.49 -12.49 -18.40
C LYS A 54 32.19 -11.75 -19.55
N GLU A 55 32.12 -10.43 -19.54
CA GLU A 55 32.78 -9.59 -20.53
C GLU A 55 34.21 -9.21 -20.09
N GLY A 56 34.63 -9.57 -18.89
CA GLY A 56 35.94 -9.20 -18.34
C GLY A 56 36.10 -7.68 -18.14
N ILE A 57 35.02 -7.00 -17.80
CA ILE A 57 34.98 -5.54 -17.58
C ILE A 57 34.45 -5.23 -16.18
N THR A 58 34.62 -3.99 -15.76
CA THR A 58 34.04 -3.54 -14.47
C THR A 58 32.51 -3.36 -14.58
N LYS A 59 31.82 -3.51 -13.46
CA LYS A 59 30.37 -3.24 -13.37
C LYS A 59 30.03 -1.81 -13.82
N LEU A 60 30.90 -0.86 -13.51
CA LEU A 60 30.75 0.53 -13.93
C LEU A 60 30.80 0.66 -15.46
N GLU A 61 31.79 0.03 -16.08
CA GLU A 61 31.92 0.01 -17.56
C GLU A 61 30.73 -0.72 -18.22
N ALA A 62 30.25 -1.80 -17.61
CA ALA A 62 29.05 -2.50 -18.08
C ALA A 62 27.82 -1.58 -18.09
N LYS A 63 27.59 -0.83 -17.01
CA LYS A 63 26.53 0.17 -16.90
C LYS A 63 26.72 1.31 -17.92
N GLN A 64 27.93 1.86 -18.03
CA GLN A 64 28.23 2.96 -18.97
C GLN A 64 28.09 2.53 -20.45
N ARG A 65 28.41 1.29 -20.77
CA ARG A 65 28.19 0.76 -22.13
C ARG A 65 26.70 0.64 -22.45
N ALA A 66 25.88 0.21 -21.50
CA ALA A 66 24.44 0.17 -21.67
C ALA A 66 23.82 1.57 -21.84
N ASP A 67 24.31 2.56 -21.08
CA ASP A 67 23.82 3.93 -21.10
C ASP A 67 24.08 4.68 -22.42
N LYS A 68 25.08 4.26 -23.21
CA LYS A 68 25.48 4.91 -24.45
C LYS A 68 24.77 4.38 -25.70
N LEU A 69 23.90 3.37 -25.58
CA LEU A 69 23.40 2.64 -26.75
C LEU A 69 21.88 2.78 -26.93
N ASP A 70 21.53 3.41 -28.07
CA ASP A 70 20.17 3.31 -28.61
C ASP A 70 19.93 1.90 -29.16
N MET A 71 19.33 1.04 -28.37
CA MET A 71 19.14 -0.40 -28.64
C MET A 71 18.20 -0.67 -29.83
N VAL A 72 17.38 0.27 -30.27
CA VAL A 72 16.51 0.08 -31.46
C VAL A 72 17.37 0.05 -32.71
N ASN A 73 18.31 0.99 -32.86
CA ASN A 73 19.28 0.99 -33.95
C ASN A 73 20.27 -0.18 -33.84
N VAL A 74 20.63 -0.60 -32.63
CA VAL A 74 21.50 -1.75 -32.37
C VAL A 74 20.87 -3.05 -32.87
N GLU A 75 19.59 -3.28 -32.65
CA GLU A 75 18.92 -4.49 -33.11
C GLU A 75 18.93 -4.64 -34.63
N PHE A 76 18.61 -3.56 -35.34
CA PHE A 76 18.61 -3.58 -36.79
C PHE A 76 20.02 -3.86 -37.38
N LYS A 77 21.02 -3.17 -36.87
CA LYS A 77 22.40 -3.37 -37.29
C LYS A 77 22.96 -4.75 -36.93
N ALA A 78 22.62 -5.23 -35.71
CA ALA A 78 23.06 -6.56 -35.29
C ALA A 78 22.43 -7.68 -36.11
N ARG A 79 21.16 -7.57 -36.50
CA ARG A 79 20.53 -8.52 -37.45
C ARG A 79 21.21 -8.55 -38.79
N GLN A 80 21.63 -7.40 -39.32
CA GLN A 80 22.39 -7.34 -40.56
C GLN A 80 23.74 -8.04 -40.43
N LEU A 81 24.44 -7.87 -39.30
CA LEU A 81 25.72 -8.55 -39.06
C LEU A 81 25.56 -10.07 -38.90
N VAL A 82 24.50 -10.54 -38.18
CA VAL A 82 24.19 -11.98 -38.09
C VAL A 82 23.91 -12.57 -39.46
N GLU A 83 23.16 -11.87 -40.30
CA GLU A 83 22.83 -12.30 -41.66
C GLU A 83 24.09 -12.32 -42.54
N ARG A 84 25.00 -11.33 -42.43
CA ARG A 84 26.29 -11.31 -43.09
C ARG A 84 27.15 -12.49 -42.65
N ALA A 85 27.25 -12.78 -41.35
CA ALA A 85 27.99 -13.93 -40.83
C ALA A 85 27.40 -15.25 -41.32
N ARG A 86 26.06 -15.38 -41.42
CA ARG A 86 25.40 -16.56 -41.97
C ARG A 86 25.78 -16.80 -43.43
N ARG A 87 25.71 -15.77 -44.28
CA ARG A 87 26.08 -15.88 -45.71
C ARG A 87 27.53 -16.30 -45.91
N LEU A 88 28.46 -15.79 -45.09
CA LEU A 88 29.85 -16.17 -45.13
C LEU A 88 30.05 -17.66 -44.82
N ARG A 89 29.36 -18.15 -43.75
CA ARG A 89 29.40 -19.59 -43.40
C ARG A 89 28.77 -20.49 -44.44
N GLU A 90 27.70 -20.05 -45.10
CA GLU A 90 27.06 -20.79 -46.21
C GLU A 90 27.98 -20.93 -47.41
N ARG A 91 29.00 -20.02 -47.57
CA ARG A 91 30.08 -20.12 -48.57
C ARG A 91 31.24 -20.95 -48.11
N GLY A 92 31.18 -21.59 -46.94
CA GLY A 92 32.28 -22.41 -46.40
C GLY A 92 33.36 -21.63 -45.67
N GLU A 93 33.18 -20.32 -45.42
CA GLU A 93 34.15 -19.50 -44.73
C GLU A 93 34.06 -19.66 -43.21
N GLN A 94 35.22 -19.80 -42.51
CA GLN A 94 35.28 -19.75 -41.06
C GLN A 94 35.15 -18.32 -40.59
N VAL A 95 34.00 -17.98 -40.02
CA VAL A 95 33.71 -16.62 -39.51
C VAL A 95 34.16 -16.50 -38.05
N THR A 96 35.08 -15.57 -37.80
CA THR A 96 35.66 -15.26 -36.50
C THR A 96 35.42 -13.83 -36.11
N SER A 97 35.71 -13.40 -34.89
CA SER A 97 35.62 -12.01 -34.45
C SER A 97 36.57 -11.06 -35.22
N LYS A 98 37.59 -11.61 -35.91
CA LYS A 98 38.57 -10.84 -36.73
C LYS A 98 37.96 -10.34 -38.04
N ASP A 99 36.86 -10.96 -38.46
CA ASP A 99 36.15 -10.58 -39.72
C ASP A 99 35.20 -9.41 -39.51
N PHE A 100 35.14 -8.89 -38.30
CA PHE A 100 34.31 -7.76 -37.90
C PHE A 100 35.14 -6.66 -37.24
N THR A 101 34.75 -5.42 -37.48
CA THR A 101 35.36 -4.27 -36.77
C THR A 101 35.11 -4.34 -35.28
N LYS A 102 35.91 -3.63 -34.49
CA LYS A 102 35.72 -3.54 -33.05
C LYS A 102 34.28 -3.08 -32.68
N ALA A 103 33.77 -2.10 -33.40
CA ALA A 103 32.41 -1.57 -33.23
C ALA A 103 31.35 -2.63 -33.56
N GLU A 104 31.52 -3.42 -34.61
CA GLU A 104 30.63 -4.53 -34.97
C GLU A 104 30.67 -5.67 -33.93
N ASN A 105 31.84 -6.01 -33.41
CA ASN A 105 31.97 -6.99 -32.32
C ASN A 105 31.33 -6.51 -31.04
N ASP A 106 31.49 -5.25 -30.64
CA ASP A 106 30.84 -4.68 -29.48
C ASP A 106 29.32 -4.67 -29.67
N LEU A 107 28.83 -4.37 -30.87
CA LEU A 107 27.41 -4.43 -31.21
C LEU A 107 26.86 -5.87 -31.13
N MET A 108 27.61 -6.87 -31.61
CA MET A 108 27.25 -8.28 -31.52
C MET A 108 27.23 -8.79 -30.08
N ARG A 109 28.17 -8.36 -29.24
CA ARG A 109 28.17 -8.67 -27.80
C ARG A 109 26.91 -8.16 -27.12
N LEU A 110 26.47 -6.96 -27.44
CA LEU A 110 25.23 -6.35 -26.92
C LEU A 110 23.97 -7.08 -27.43
N TYR A 111 23.98 -7.44 -28.72
CA TYR A 111 22.91 -8.24 -29.31
C TYR A 111 22.84 -9.64 -28.66
N ASN A 112 23.99 -10.29 -28.41
CA ASN A 112 24.05 -11.55 -27.68
C ASN A 112 23.60 -11.42 -26.23
N LEU A 113 23.80 -10.28 -25.60
CA LEU A 113 23.22 -9.97 -24.29
C LEU A 113 21.69 -9.94 -24.37
N LYS A 114 21.12 -9.34 -25.42
CA LYS A 114 19.69 -9.34 -25.68
C LYS A 114 19.15 -10.73 -26.01
N MET A 115 19.86 -11.47 -26.86
CA MET A 115 19.48 -12.84 -27.29
C MET A 115 19.61 -13.89 -26.18
N LYS A 116 20.34 -13.61 -25.10
CA LYS A 116 20.25 -14.40 -23.87
C LYS A 116 19.00 -14.00 -23.09
N THR A 117 17.86 -14.03 -23.76
CA THR A 117 16.50 -13.81 -23.29
C THR A 117 16.25 -14.44 -21.92
N SER A 118 16.83 -15.60 -21.66
CA SER A 118 16.69 -16.33 -20.39
C SER A 118 17.10 -15.52 -19.14
N ARG A 119 18.07 -14.61 -19.26
CA ARG A 119 18.54 -13.84 -18.09
C ARG A 119 17.67 -12.65 -17.76
N LEU A 120 17.22 -11.91 -18.80
CA LEU A 120 16.28 -10.82 -18.58
C LEU A 120 14.95 -11.38 -18.07
N GLU A 121 14.52 -12.52 -18.61
CA GLU A 121 13.33 -13.23 -18.14
C GLU A 121 13.48 -13.71 -16.69
N VAL A 122 14.64 -14.27 -16.30
CA VAL A 122 14.94 -14.63 -14.92
C VAL A 122 14.94 -13.39 -14.01
N LEU A 123 15.58 -12.30 -14.41
CA LEU A 123 15.55 -11.03 -13.66
C LEU A 123 14.11 -10.52 -13.49
N GLN A 124 13.34 -10.53 -14.56
CA GLN A 124 11.94 -10.12 -14.49
C GLN A 124 11.08 -11.05 -13.63
N ALA A 125 11.36 -12.36 -13.65
CA ALA A 125 10.69 -13.35 -12.80
C ALA A 125 11.01 -13.12 -11.32
N ASN A 126 12.28 -12.90 -10.97
CA ASN A 126 12.68 -12.61 -9.59
C ASN A 126 12.07 -11.28 -9.08
N ILE A 127 12.10 -10.24 -9.90
CA ILE A 127 11.44 -8.97 -9.58
C ILE A 127 9.95 -9.17 -9.37
N LYS A 128 9.30 -9.98 -10.19
CA LYS A 128 7.87 -10.31 -10.06
C LYS A 128 7.57 -11.03 -8.74
N LEU A 129 8.42 -11.95 -8.30
CA LEU A 129 8.29 -12.62 -6.99
C LEU A 129 8.35 -11.61 -5.86
N HIS A 130 9.37 -10.74 -5.83
CA HIS A 130 9.45 -9.67 -4.82
C HIS A 130 8.22 -8.76 -4.79
N GLN A 131 7.62 -8.49 -5.94
CA GLN A 131 6.40 -7.67 -6.01
C GLN A 131 5.15 -8.43 -5.52
N TYR A 132 5.07 -9.74 -5.70
CA TYR A 132 4.01 -10.54 -5.09
C TYR A 132 4.16 -10.60 -3.57
N ASP A 133 5.37 -10.80 -3.06
CA ASP A 133 5.64 -10.79 -1.62
C ASP A 133 5.30 -9.44 -0.99
N LEU A 134 5.61 -8.34 -1.69
CA LEU A 134 5.20 -7.00 -1.27
C LEU A 134 3.68 -6.88 -1.19
N ALA A 135 2.96 -7.35 -2.22
CA ALA A 135 1.50 -7.26 -2.26
C ALA A 135 0.84 -8.06 -1.13
N LEU A 136 1.35 -9.26 -0.85
CA LEU A 136 0.87 -10.10 0.25
C LEU A 136 1.17 -9.46 1.60
N SER A 137 2.40 -8.97 1.81
CA SER A 137 2.78 -8.30 3.05
C SER A 137 1.95 -7.04 3.30
N GLU A 138 1.70 -6.26 2.27
CA GLU A 138 0.82 -5.08 2.38
C GLU A 138 -0.60 -5.47 2.75
N PHE A 139 -1.14 -6.49 2.08
CA PHE A 139 -2.47 -7.02 2.36
C PHE A 139 -2.58 -7.46 3.83
N GLU A 140 -1.67 -8.30 4.31
CA GLU A 140 -1.66 -8.82 5.69
C GLU A 140 -1.55 -7.71 6.74
N ILE A 141 -0.70 -6.71 6.50
CA ILE A 141 -0.53 -5.58 7.41
C ILE A 141 -1.82 -4.76 7.51
N ILE A 142 -2.47 -4.46 6.38
CA ILE A 142 -3.70 -3.68 6.36
C ILE A 142 -4.85 -4.50 6.95
N ASP A 143 -5.02 -5.75 6.56
CA ASP A 143 -6.06 -6.65 7.07
C ASP A 143 -6.02 -6.74 8.60
N LYS A 144 -4.84 -7.04 9.15
CA LYS A 144 -4.64 -7.09 10.59
C LYS A 144 -4.98 -5.76 11.26
N HIS A 145 -4.54 -4.64 10.69
CA HIS A 145 -4.82 -3.31 11.22
C HIS A 145 -6.34 -3.01 11.25
N LEU A 146 -7.08 -3.39 10.22
CA LEU A 146 -8.53 -3.17 10.15
C LEU A 146 -9.28 -4.04 11.16
N ILE A 147 -8.91 -5.32 11.29
CA ILE A 147 -9.48 -6.22 12.31
C ILE A 147 -9.20 -5.70 13.72
N GLU A 148 -7.97 -5.27 14.00
CA GLU A 148 -7.59 -4.67 15.28
C GLU A 148 -8.34 -3.36 15.55
N SER A 149 -8.64 -2.58 14.51
CA SER A 149 -9.42 -1.34 14.62
C SER A 149 -10.86 -1.60 15.06
N ILE A 150 -11.54 -2.62 14.49
CA ILE A 150 -12.88 -3.03 14.93
C ILE A 150 -12.85 -3.52 16.38
N ARG A 151 -11.88 -4.39 16.71
CA ARG A 151 -11.73 -4.89 18.07
C ARG A 151 -11.55 -3.77 19.09
N ARG A 152 -10.70 -2.80 18.75
CA ARG A 152 -10.46 -1.61 19.58
C ARG A 152 -11.74 -0.82 19.79
N GLU A 153 -12.50 -0.57 18.72
CA GLU A 153 -13.75 0.17 18.78
C GLU A 153 -14.79 -0.55 19.67
N ASN A 154 -14.93 -1.85 19.50
CA ASN A 154 -15.87 -2.63 20.30
C ASN A 154 -15.50 -2.61 21.79
N LEU A 155 -14.20 -2.73 22.11
CA LEU A 155 -13.72 -2.63 23.50
C LEU A 155 -13.93 -1.23 24.09
N PHE A 156 -13.66 -0.19 23.28
CA PHE A 156 -13.87 1.20 23.68
C PHE A 156 -15.35 1.48 23.92
N SER A 157 -16.22 1.12 22.98
CA SER A 157 -17.67 1.29 23.08
C SER A 157 -18.25 0.51 24.27
N ALA A 158 -17.79 -0.73 24.52
CA ALA A 158 -18.19 -1.51 25.69
C ALA A 158 -17.84 -0.79 27.00
N GLY A 159 -16.64 -0.22 27.10
CA GLY A 159 -16.21 0.54 28.26
C GLY A 159 -16.92 1.88 28.44
N VAL A 160 -17.36 2.50 27.36
CA VAL A 160 -18.00 3.82 27.34
C VAL A 160 -19.51 3.70 27.54
N LEU A 161 -20.16 2.72 26.89
CA LEU A 161 -21.59 2.50 26.92
C LEU A 161 -22.02 1.50 28.03
N ASN A 162 -21.05 1.04 28.85
CA ASN A 162 -21.27 0.06 29.93
C ASN A 162 -21.88 -1.26 29.45
N MET A 163 -21.42 -1.72 28.30
CA MET A 163 -21.84 -2.95 27.62
C MET A 163 -21.16 -4.19 28.25
N THR A 164 -21.82 -5.33 28.19
CA THR A 164 -21.19 -6.62 28.43
C THR A 164 -20.45 -7.09 27.17
N LEU A 165 -19.16 -7.44 27.29
CA LEU A 165 -18.31 -7.96 26.22
C LEU A 165 -18.74 -9.34 25.66
N GLY A 166 -19.87 -9.89 26.10
CA GLY A 166 -20.32 -11.26 25.82
C GLY A 166 -20.62 -11.63 24.37
N SER A 167 -20.49 -10.69 23.44
CA SER A 167 -20.85 -10.92 22.04
C SER A 167 -19.67 -10.86 21.05
N PHE A 168 -18.43 -10.79 21.55
CA PHE A 168 -17.28 -10.63 20.63
C PHE A 168 -17.01 -11.84 19.73
N GLU A 169 -17.26 -13.07 20.19
CA GLU A 169 -17.10 -14.27 19.35
C GLU A 169 -18.19 -14.43 18.29
N SER A 170 -19.42 -13.97 18.56
CA SER A 170 -20.46 -13.87 17.54
C SER A 170 -20.19 -12.72 16.52
N SER A 171 -19.32 -11.78 16.86
CA SER A 171 -18.97 -10.63 16.02
C SER A 171 -17.91 -10.92 14.95
N LYS A 172 -17.29 -12.12 14.90
CA LYS A 172 -16.26 -12.41 13.90
C LYS A 172 -16.79 -12.36 12.46
N ILE A 173 -17.98 -12.90 12.24
CA ILE A 173 -18.67 -12.80 10.94
C ILE A 173 -19.05 -11.35 10.65
N SER A 174 -19.47 -10.61 11.68
CA SER A 174 -19.75 -9.18 11.57
C SER A 174 -18.50 -8.36 11.28
N ALA A 175 -17.35 -8.68 11.89
CA ALA A 175 -16.09 -8.00 11.64
C ALA A 175 -15.62 -8.18 10.19
N ASP A 176 -15.65 -9.41 9.65
CA ASP A 176 -15.28 -9.67 8.27
C ASP A 176 -16.20 -8.94 7.29
N SER A 177 -17.50 -8.89 7.56
CA SER A 177 -18.45 -8.16 6.71
C SER A 177 -18.17 -6.65 6.69
N ILE A 178 -17.75 -6.08 7.81
CA ILE A 178 -17.33 -4.68 7.90
C ILE A 178 -16.01 -4.45 7.18
N VAL A 179 -14.99 -5.29 7.47
CA VAL A 179 -13.64 -5.14 6.88
C VAL A 179 -13.69 -5.19 5.36
N TYR A 180 -14.39 -6.18 4.80
CA TYR A 180 -14.45 -6.40 3.35
C TYR A 180 -15.65 -5.73 2.66
N ALA A 181 -16.34 -4.84 3.34
CA ALA A 181 -17.43 -4.07 2.73
C ALA A 181 -16.94 -3.21 1.56
N ASN A 182 -17.82 -3.03 0.57
CA ASN A 182 -17.56 -2.12 -0.53
C ASN A 182 -17.67 -0.67 -0.03
N PHE A 183 -16.65 0.14 -0.30
CA PHE A 183 -16.61 1.56 0.03
C PHE A 183 -16.13 2.35 -1.18
N ASN A 184 -16.93 3.33 -1.63
CA ASN A 184 -16.63 4.10 -2.84
C ASN A 184 -16.34 3.19 -4.06
N ASN A 185 -17.25 2.27 -4.34
CA ASN A 185 -17.25 1.34 -5.49
C ASN A 185 -16.11 0.31 -5.54
N ALA A 186 -15.36 0.11 -4.46
CA ALA A 186 -14.31 -0.90 -4.40
C ALA A 186 -14.09 -1.39 -2.97
N THR A 187 -13.55 -2.60 -2.81
CA THR A 187 -13.03 -3.05 -1.52
C THR A 187 -11.60 -2.53 -1.33
N TRP A 188 -11.15 -2.40 -0.08
CA TRP A 188 -9.77 -2.01 0.18
C TRP A 188 -8.77 -3.01 -0.43
N SER A 189 -9.09 -4.29 -0.41
CA SER A 189 -8.24 -5.34 -0.97
C SER A 189 -8.10 -5.23 -2.49
N SER A 190 -9.18 -4.93 -3.24
CA SER A 190 -9.09 -4.70 -4.68
C SER A 190 -8.19 -3.51 -5.00
N ARG A 191 -8.24 -2.44 -4.22
CA ARG A 191 -7.37 -1.27 -4.35
C ARG A 191 -5.89 -1.59 -4.11
N VAL A 192 -5.57 -2.50 -3.18
CA VAL A 192 -4.21 -3.01 -2.97
C VAL A 192 -3.72 -3.69 -4.25
N TRP A 193 -4.49 -4.65 -4.78
CA TRP A 193 -4.09 -5.43 -5.95
C TRP A 193 -3.98 -4.59 -7.23
N GLU A 194 -4.88 -3.65 -7.45
CA GLU A 194 -4.82 -2.71 -8.58
C GLU A 194 -3.54 -1.88 -8.55
N ARG A 195 -3.24 -1.25 -7.41
CA ARG A 195 -2.03 -0.44 -7.24
C ARG A 195 -0.76 -1.29 -7.39
N GLN A 196 -0.72 -2.50 -6.84
CA GLN A 196 0.42 -3.39 -6.98
C GLN A 196 0.61 -3.85 -8.44
N ASN A 197 -0.47 -3.99 -9.21
CA ASN A 197 -0.39 -4.24 -10.64
C ASN A 197 0.21 -3.04 -11.40
N GLU A 198 -0.19 -1.81 -11.06
CA GLU A 198 0.38 -0.60 -11.64
C GLU A 198 1.88 -0.49 -11.33
N LEU A 199 2.28 -0.64 -10.07
CA LEU A 199 3.68 -0.64 -9.66
C LEU A 199 4.49 -1.71 -10.43
N ARG A 200 3.94 -2.90 -10.59
CA ARG A 200 4.56 -3.99 -11.36
C ARG A 200 4.80 -3.61 -12.80
N ASN A 201 3.85 -2.98 -13.46
CA ASN A 201 3.97 -2.55 -14.86
C ASN A 201 5.04 -1.45 -15.01
N ILE A 202 5.11 -0.51 -14.08
CA ILE A 202 6.13 0.55 -14.06
C ILE A 202 7.53 -0.06 -13.89
N VAL A 203 7.72 -0.96 -12.93
CA VAL A 203 9.00 -1.63 -12.68
C VAL A 203 9.41 -2.46 -13.89
N LYS A 204 8.51 -3.28 -14.45
CA LYS A 204 8.77 -4.09 -15.65
C LYS A 204 9.21 -3.24 -16.82
N LYS A 205 8.51 -2.13 -17.08
CA LYS A 205 8.85 -1.18 -18.15
C LYS A 205 10.20 -0.52 -17.91
N GLY A 206 10.46 -0.03 -16.70
CA GLY A 206 11.73 0.61 -16.36
C GLY A 206 12.94 -0.32 -16.52
N VAL A 207 12.82 -1.58 -16.06
CA VAL A 207 13.86 -2.59 -16.23
C VAL A 207 14.07 -2.91 -17.73
N ALA A 208 12.99 -3.10 -18.49
CA ALA A 208 13.09 -3.35 -19.92
C ALA A 208 13.74 -2.17 -20.66
N ASP A 209 13.35 -0.93 -20.33
CA ASP A 209 13.94 0.28 -20.93
C ASP A 209 15.43 0.40 -20.65
N THR A 210 15.88 0.05 -19.44
CA THR A 210 17.30 0.07 -19.08
C THR A 210 18.09 -1.02 -19.77
N VAL A 211 17.59 -2.26 -19.79
CA VAL A 211 18.31 -3.41 -20.34
C VAL A 211 18.25 -3.42 -21.88
N LEU A 212 17.11 -3.05 -22.48
CA LEU A 212 16.90 -3.14 -23.92
C LEU A 212 17.17 -1.84 -24.68
N ARG A 213 16.99 -0.68 -24.03
CA ARG A 213 17.08 0.64 -24.67
C ARG A 213 18.23 1.49 -24.16
N GLY A 214 19.05 0.98 -23.22
CA GLY A 214 20.22 1.66 -22.68
C GLY A 214 19.91 2.91 -21.87
N LYS A 215 18.70 3.01 -21.28
CA LYS A 215 18.43 4.08 -20.31
C LYS A 215 19.27 3.86 -19.07
N GLY A 216 19.91 4.91 -18.56
CA GLY A 216 20.88 4.84 -17.48
C GLY A 216 20.36 4.10 -16.25
N THR A 217 21.17 3.18 -15.71
CA THR A 217 20.81 2.38 -14.53
C THR A 217 20.50 3.26 -13.32
N ASN A 218 21.19 4.40 -13.16
CA ASN A 218 20.90 5.35 -12.08
C ASN A 218 19.53 6.02 -12.26
N VAL A 219 19.11 6.26 -13.51
CA VAL A 219 17.77 6.79 -13.80
C VAL A 219 16.72 5.77 -13.39
N LEU A 220 16.92 4.49 -13.71
CA LEU A 220 16.04 3.41 -13.27
C LEU A 220 15.94 3.36 -11.74
N ILE A 221 17.09 3.31 -11.04
CA ILE A 221 17.11 3.22 -9.58
C ILE A 221 16.36 4.39 -8.93
N ASN A 222 16.62 5.62 -9.38
CA ASN A 222 15.93 6.80 -8.84
C ASN A 222 14.44 6.78 -9.16
N SER A 223 14.05 6.34 -10.36
CA SER A 223 12.65 6.16 -10.73
C SER A 223 11.97 5.11 -9.85
N LEU A 224 12.60 3.95 -9.63
CA LEU A 224 12.05 2.90 -8.77
C LEU A 224 11.84 3.40 -7.34
N LYS A 225 12.85 4.05 -6.73
CA LYS A 225 12.71 4.62 -5.38
C LYS A 225 11.51 5.55 -5.30
N LYS A 226 11.38 6.47 -6.25
CA LYS A 226 10.25 7.40 -6.33
C LYS A 226 8.90 6.66 -6.41
N GLU A 227 8.79 5.66 -7.27
CA GLU A 227 7.54 4.90 -7.46
C GLU A 227 7.19 4.08 -6.21
N PHE A 228 8.18 3.51 -5.52
CA PHE A 228 7.95 2.82 -4.25
C PHE A 228 7.51 3.78 -3.14
N ASP A 229 8.10 4.98 -3.06
CA ASP A 229 7.69 6.01 -2.09
C ASP A 229 6.25 6.51 -2.38
N VAL A 230 5.89 6.71 -3.64
CA VAL A 230 4.53 7.06 -4.06
C VAL A 230 3.55 5.94 -3.70
N SER A 231 3.88 4.68 -4.01
CA SER A 231 3.05 3.52 -3.70
C SER A 231 2.88 3.32 -2.20
N TYR A 232 3.93 3.51 -1.40
CA TYR A 232 3.84 3.54 0.06
C TYR A 232 2.89 4.64 0.55
N GLY A 233 2.99 5.84 -0.03
CA GLY A 233 2.08 6.95 0.31
C GLY A 233 0.60 6.59 0.08
N TYR A 234 0.31 5.88 -1.00
CA TYR A 234 -1.03 5.36 -1.27
C TYR A 234 -1.45 4.25 -0.29
N ALA A 235 -0.56 3.31 0.03
CA ALA A 235 -0.82 2.23 0.98
C ALA A 235 -1.16 2.78 2.37
N ARG A 236 -0.35 3.73 2.87
CA ARG A 236 -0.59 4.41 4.13
C ARG A 236 -1.94 5.14 4.14
N ARG A 237 -2.23 5.90 3.09
CA ARG A 237 -3.51 6.63 2.97
C ARG A 237 -4.70 5.67 2.95
N LEU A 238 -4.58 4.55 2.23
CA LEU A 238 -5.61 3.51 2.21
C LEU A 238 -5.85 2.95 3.62
N ALA A 239 -4.79 2.51 4.31
CA ALA A 239 -4.89 1.96 5.66
C ALA A 239 -5.59 2.93 6.63
N VAL A 240 -5.17 4.20 6.67
CA VAL A 240 -5.77 5.22 7.56
C VAL A 240 -7.22 5.54 7.19
N THR A 241 -7.55 5.58 5.91
CA THR A 241 -8.93 5.90 5.48
C THR A 241 -9.87 4.73 5.76
N GLU A 242 -9.43 3.51 5.50
CA GLU A 242 -10.24 2.32 5.76
C GLU A 242 -10.39 2.05 7.27
N SER A 243 -9.37 2.34 8.10
CA SER A 243 -9.53 2.26 9.55
C SER A 243 -10.60 3.21 10.07
N ALA A 244 -10.63 4.46 9.56
CA ALA A 244 -11.69 5.42 9.91
C ALA A 244 -13.09 4.94 9.46
N ARG A 245 -13.19 4.28 8.29
CA ARG A 245 -14.44 3.67 7.83
C ARG A 245 -14.89 2.54 8.75
N VAL A 246 -14.00 1.59 9.06
CA VAL A 246 -14.36 0.45 9.92
C VAL A 246 -14.69 0.89 11.36
N TYR A 247 -14.06 1.96 11.86
CA TYR A 247 -14.47 2.58 13.13
C TYR A 247 -15.90 3.09 13.06
N SER A 248 -16.28 3.82 12.02
CA SER A 248 -17.66 4.33 11.87
C SER A 248 -18.70 3.22 11.72
N GLU A 249 -18.40 2.17 10.97
CA GLU A 249 -19.28 1.01 10.85
C GLU A 249 -19.43 0.25 12.18
N ALA A 250 -18.33 0.06 12.91
CA ALA A 250 -18.37 -0.56 14.23
C ALA A 250 -19.14 0.30 15.23
N GLN A 251 -18.97 1.64 15.20
CA GLN A 251 -19.75 2.58 16.03
C GLN A 251 -21.24 2.48 15.71
N LYS A 252 -21.62 2.45 14.43
CA LYS A 252 -23.02 2.25 14.03
C LYS A 252 -23.60 0.98 14.66
N SER A 253 -22.93 -0.16 14.48
CA SER A 253 -23.35 -1.44 15.05
C SER A 253 -23.46 -1.39 16.58
N ASN A 254 -22.52 -0.72 17.26
CA ASN A 254 -22.54 -0.54 18.71
C ASN A 254 -23.67 0.39 19.15
N TYR A 255 -23.98 1.46 18.41
CA TYR A 255 -25.10 2.35 18.70
C TYR A 255 -26.44 1.64 18.52
N GLU A 256 -26.63 0.89 17.42
CA GLU A 256 -27.83 0.10 17.17
C GLU A 256 -28.07 -0.94 18.28
N THR A 257 -27.01 -1.67 18.68
CA THR A 257 -27.08 -2.69 19.75
C THR A 257 -27.46 -2.10 21.11
N ASN A 258 -27.13 -0.82 21.36
CA ASN A 258 -27.38 -0.13 22.63
C ASN A 258 -28.53 0.86 22.56
N GLU A 259 -29.35 0.78 21.51
CA GLU A 259 -30.53 1.64 21.36
C GLU A 259 -30.20 3.15 21.41
N VAL A 260 -28.99 3.51 20.89
CA VAL A 260 -28.61 4.91 20.69
C VAL A 260 -29.24 5.40 19.40
N GLU A 261 -30.30 6.20 19.52
CA GLU A 261 -31.08 6.67 18.38
C GLU A 261 -30.37 7.73 17.52
N GLU A 262 -29.51 8.55 18.14
CA GLU A 262 -28.85 9.69 17.51
C GLU A 262 -27.37 9.71 17.85
N TYR A 263 -26.57 10.20 16.91
CA TYR A 263 -25.15 10.47 17.13
C TYR A 263 -24.79 11.89 16.69
N GLU A 264 -23.76 12.43 17.29
CA GLU A 264 -23.17 13.71 16.96
C GLU A 264 -21.81 13.49 16.27
N VAL A 265 -21.55 14.21 15.19
CA VAL A 265 -20.24 14.17 14.53
C VAL A 265 -19.27 15.04 15.33
N MET A 266 -18.14 14.44 15.68
CA MET A 266 -17.03 15.11 16.37
C MET A 266 -15.82 15.17 15.42
N THR A 267 -15.45 16.38 15.01
CA THR A 267 -14.30 16.58 14.14
C THR A 267 -12.99 16.73 14.92
N GLU A 268 -11.86 16.56 14.24
CA GLU A 268 -10.55 16.90 14.82
C GLU A 268 -10.51 18.39 15.25
N LEU A 269 -9.69 18.70 16.26
CA LEU A 269 -9.51 20.08 16.76
C LEU A 269 -9.06 21.08 15.67
N LYS A 270 -8.40 20.59 14.63
CA LYS A 270 -7.98 21.35 13.44
C LYS A 270 -8.66 20.80 12.20
N ALA A 271 -10.00 20.70 12.27
CA ALA A 271 -10.78 20.16 11.16
C ALA A 271 -10.50 20.89 9.84
N CYS A 272 -10.35 20.11 8.77
CA CYS A 272 -10.21 20.65 7.43
C CYS A 272 -11.54 21.27 6.93
N PRO A 273 -11.51 22.08 5.87
CA PRO A 273 -12.72 22.70 5.33
C PRO A 273 -13.83 21.72 4.90
N ILE A 274 -13.47 20.46 4.60
CA ILE A 274 -14.45 19.41 4.26
C ILE A 274 -15.17 18.91 5.51
N CYS A 275 -14.46 18.71 6.62
CA CYS A 275 -15.01 18.16 7.85
C CYS A 275 -15.71 19.21 8.72
N GLN A 276 -15.17 20.44 8.75
CA GLN A 276 -15.68 21.52 9.61
C GLN A 276 -17.21 21.75 9.54
N PRO A 277 -17.87 21.67 8.35
CA PRO A 277 -19.33 21.82 8.28
C PRO A 277 -20.12 20.73 8.99
N PHE A 278 -19.50 19.61 9.35
CA PHE A 278 -20.14 18.49 10.03
C PHE A 278 -19.99 18.55 11.55
N ASP A 279 -19.10 19.39 12.07
CA ASP A 279 -18.81 19.46 13.50
C ASP A 279 -20.07 19.79 14.31
N GLY A 280 -20.33 18.97 15.33
CA GLY A 280 -21.51 19.12 16.19
C GLY A 280 -22.86 18.80 15.52
N LYS A 281 -22.89 18.33 14.27
CA LYS A 281 -24.14 17.92 13.62
C LYS A 281 -24.62 16.58 14.17
N ILE A 282 -25.93 16.53 14.44
CA ILE A 282 -26.62 15.36 14.96
C ILE A 282 -27.38 14.69 13.83
N PHE A 283 -27.25 13.36 13.73
CA PHE A 283 -27.93 12.51 12.78
C PHE A 283 -28.52 11.30 13.46
N LYS A 284 -29.48 10.64 12.82
CA LYS A 284 -30.03 9.37 13.29
C LYS A 284 -29.07 8.21 13.03
N THR A 285 -29.01 7.27 13.94
CA THR A 285 -28.13 6.10 13.85
C THR A 285 -28.50 5.17 12.67
N ASP A 286 -29.80 4.96 12.42
CA ASP A 286 -30.28 4.15 11.31
C ASP A 286 -29.93 4.74 9.92
N GLU A 287 -29.74 6.05 9.82
CA GLU A 287 -29.33 6.77 8.61
C GLU A 287 -27.80 6.91 8.49
N MET A 288 -27.01 6.33 9.41
CA MET A 288 -25.54 6.49 9.44
C MET A 288 -24.88 5.81 8.25
N VAL A 289 -24.17 6.59 7.43
CA VAL A 289 -23.45 6.14 6.23
C VAL A 289 -22.10 6.83 6.13
N PRO A 290 -20.97 6.08 6.16
CA PRO A 290 -19.64 6.64 5.96
C PRO A 290 -19.54 7.43 4.65
N ALA A 291 -18.80 8.52 4.66
CA ALA A 291 -18.60 9.50 3.60
C ALA A 291 -19.83 10.38 3.26
N LEU A 292 -20.98 10.13 3.87
CA LEU A 292 -22.18 10.94 3.67
C LEU A 292 -22.49 11.81 4.90
N ASN A 293 -22.75 11.18 6.03
CA ASN A 293 -23.07 11.84 7.30
C ASN A 293 -22.21 11.35 8.47
N ALA A 294 -21.34 10.35 8.24
CA ALA A 294 -20.35 9.84 9.18
C ALA A 294 -18.94 9.80 8.54
N PRO A 295 -17.86 9.89 9.35
CA PRO A 295 -16.50 9.75 8.86
C PRO A 295 -16.25 8.37 8.20
N PRO A 296 -15.23 8.26 7.28
CA PRO A 296 -14.36 9.32 6.80
C PRO A 296 -15.00 10.17 5.70
N PHE A 297 -14.93 11.49 5.77
CA PHE A 297 -15.45 12.40 4.74
C PHE A 297 -14.48 12.62 3.57
N HIS A 298 -13.21 12.28 3.76
CA HIS A 298 -12.13 12.41 2.78
C HIS A 298 -10.97 11.45 3.13
N PRO A 299 -10.02 11.17 2.21
CA PRO A 299 -8.83 10.39 2.53
C PRO A 299 -8.03 10.97 3.72
N ASN A 300 -7.55 10.10 4.60
CA ASN A 300 -6.87 10.44 5.86
C ASN A 300 -7.77 11.19 6.89
N CYS A 301 -9.08 11.12 6.77
CA CYS A 301 -9.98 11.68 7.77
C CYS A 301 -9.82 10.97 9.11
N ARG A 302 -9.81 11.75 10.21
CA ARG A 302 -9.70 11.25 11.60
C ARG A 302 -10.84 11.69 12.49
N CYS A 303 -11.88 12.28 11.90
CA CYS A 303 -13.11 12.61 12.61
C CYS A 303 -13.77 11.32 13.12
N THR A 304 -14.63 11.44 14.10
CA THR A 304 -15.37 10.32 14.72
C THR A 304 -16.81 10.74 15.01
N THR A 305 -17.59 9.85 15.61
CA THR A 305 -18.92 10.18 16.13
C THR A 305 -18.97 9.93 17.63
N ILE A 306 -19.86 10.59 18.32
CA ILE A 306 -20.18 10.36 19.72
C ILE A 306 -21.69 10.11 19.86
N PRO A 307 -22.14 9.29 20.83
CA PRO A 307 -23.56 9.07 21.05
C PRO A 307 -24.24 10.37 21.51
N HIS A 308 -25.40 10.67 20.93
CA HIS A 308 -26.22 11.82 21.33
C HIS A 308 -27.50 11.35 22.04
N PHE A 309 -27.75 11.88 23.22
CA PHE A 309 -28.93 11.57 24.01
C PHE A 309 -29.80 12.82 24.24
N ARG A 310 -31.05 12.75 23.80
CA ARG A 310 -32.01 13.82 24.09
C ARG A 310 -32.29 13.91 25.59
N LYS A 311 -32.49 15.13 26.10
CA LYS A 311 -32.88 15.32 27.50
C LYS A 311 -34.18 14.56 27.77
N GLY A 312 -34.13 13.58 28.69
CA GLY A 312 -35.29 12.78 29.05
C GLY A 312 -35.32 11.34 28.50
N SER A 313 -34.29 10.93 27.73
CA SER A 313 -34.19 9.52 27.29
C SER A 313 -33.94 8.59 28.49
N ASN A 314 -34.62 7.44 28.51
CA ASN A 314 -34.52 6.43 29.61
C ASN A 314 -33.11 5.81 29.80
N LEU A 315 -32.22 5.97 28.80
CA LEU A 315 -30.82 5.50 28.85
C LEU A 315 -29.96 6.31 29.84
N LEU A 316 -30.37 7.53 30.21
CA LEU A 316 -29.68 8.38 31.19
C LEU A 316 -30.00 7.97 32.66
N SER A 317 -30.94 7.05 32.89
CA SER A 317 -31.32 6.57 34.21
C SER A 317 -30.56 5.30 34.65
N ARG A 318 -29.66 4.76 33.82
CA ARG A 318 -28.80 3.66 34.25
C ARG A 318 -27.74 4.19 35.22
N ASP A 319 -27.80 3.56 36.39
CA ASP A 319 -27.12 3.80 37.64
C ASP A 319 -25.78 4.52 37.57
N GLU A 320 -25.70 5.72 38.19
CA GLU A 320 -24.51 6.57 38.30
C GLU A 320 -23.36 5.93 39.11
N THR A 321 -23.58 4.73 39.68
CA THR A 321 -22.66 4.05 40.61
C THR A 321 -21.60 3.19 39.91
N VAL A 322 -21.71 2.96 38.63
CA VAL A 322 -20.70 2.15 37.90
C VAL A 322 -19.52 3.03 37.46
N THR A 323 -18.48 3.00 38.28
CA THR A 323 -17.18 3.57 37.90
C THR A 323 -16.68 2.86 36.61
N PRO A 324 -16.51 3.55 35.48
CA PRO A 324 -16.04 2.92 34.28
C PRO A 324 -14.68 2.26 34.53
N ARG A 325 -14.59 0.93 34.41
CA ARG A 325 -13.28 0.26 34.44
C ARG A 325 -12.42 0.81 33.31
N ARG A 326 -11.27 1.35 33.67
CA ARG A 326 -10.22 1.66 32.69
C ARG A 326 -9.80 0.33 32.04
N ILE A 327 -10.19 0.13 30.80
CA ILE A 327 -9.66 -0.98 30.00
C ILE A 327 -8.26 -0.54 29.56
N ASP A 328 -7.24 -1.29 29.98
CA ASP A 328 -5.87 -1.06 29.55
C ASP A 328 -5.72 -1.51 28.08
N LEU A 329 -5.72 -0.54 27.18
CA LEU A 329 -5.56 -0.75 25.74
C LEU A 329 -4.08 -0.86 25.34
N SER A 330 -3.13 -0.80 26.28
CA SER A 330 -1.69 -0.87 25.99
C SER A 330 -1.23 -2.28 25.60
N ALA A 331 -2.05 -3.31 25.91
CA ALA A 331 -1.76 -4.71 25.60
C ALA A 331 -2.34 -5.19 24.25
N ILE A 332 -2.99 -4.30 23.50
CA ILE A 332 -3.50 -4.51 22.14
C ILE A 332 -2.64 -3.70 21.17
#